data_7eda10fefb0c9af3dfc9f5af27b8b9e7
#
_entry.id   7eda10fefb0c9af3dfc9f5af27b8b9e7
#
_cell.length_a   1.000
_cell.length_b   1.000
_cell.length_c   1.000
_cell.angle_alpha   90.00
_cell.angle_beta   90.00
_cell.angle_gamma   90.00
#
_symmetry.space_group_name_H-M   'P 1'
#
loop_
_entity.id
_entity.type
_entity.pdbx_description
1 polymer ?
#
loop_
_entity_poly.entity_id
_entity_poly.type
_entity_poly.pdbx_seq_one_letter_code
_entity_poly.pdbx_strand_id
1 'polypeptide(L)'
;MAKPSKRVPGRPNGNRRVVGGMPVRKKNRWRGECTGYFDGRVDQVKRIREWCQKAVRMDDERAAPVLLIVSELATNAIQHSASGDQYGRVRVTVEVMPGDFVLLRVIDDGARAGRRVTRPCIPTPADEPSVGGHGLALVSALSEKWWWTDHPQGLAVWVLIDPNRSADED
;
A
#
# COMPACT_ATOMS: atom_id res chain seq x y z
N MET A 1 -53.64 -1.06 6.63
CA MET A 1 -52.61 -0.12 7.07
C MET A 1 -51.22 -0.76 6.82
N ALA A 2 -50.57 -0.39 5.74
CA ALA A 2 -49.25 -0.88 5.33
C ALA A 2 -48.18 0.07 5.87
N LYS A 3 -47.16 -0.46 6.58
CA LYS A 3 -46.01 0.32 7.07
C LYS A 3 -45.05 0.66 5.90
N PRO A 4 -44.50 1.88 5.84
CA PRO A 4 -43.56 2.25 4.78
C PRO A 4 -42.19 1.59 5.01
N SER A 5 -41.68 0.96 3.96
CA SER A 5 -40.34 0.39 3.84
C SER A 5 -39.31 1.53 3.92
N LYS A 6 -38.37 1.43 4.86
CA LYS A 6 -37.19 2.32 4.92
C LYS A 6 -36.23 1.97 3.79
N ARG A 7 -36.10 2.86 2.81
CA ARG A 7 -35.03 2.82 1.81
C ARG A 7 -33.69 3.08 2.49
N VAL A 8 -32.78 2.11 2.34
CA VAL A 8 -31.38 2.27 2.68
C VAL A 8 -30.75 3.15 1.59
N PRO A 9 -30.06 4.25 1.93
CA PRO A 9 -29.39 5.07 0.91
C PRO A 9 -28.24 4.30 0.30
N GLY A 10 -28.29 4.12 -1.03
CA GLY A 10 -27.27 3.47 -1.82
C GLY A 10 -25.91 4.18 -1.67
N ARG A 11 -24.85 3.39 -1.49
CA ARG A 11 -23.45 3.88 -1.55
C ARG A 11 -23.21 4.54 -2.91
N PRO A 12 -22.70 5.77 -2.96
CA PRO A 12 -22.30 6.35 -4.25
C PRO A 12 -21.06 5.62 -4.77
N ASN A 13 -21.25 4.92 -5.87
CA ASN A 13 -20.20 4.27 -6.65
C ASN A 13 -19.44 5.34 -7.44
N GLY A 14 -18.24 5.68 -7.06
CA GLY A 14 -17.45 6.74 -7.68
C GLY A 14 -15.95 6.44 -7.66
N ASN A 15 -15.55 5.30 -8.22
CA ASN A 15 -14.13 5.01 -8.49
C ASN A 15 -13.75 5.61 -9.85
N ARG A 16 -13.18 6.80 -9.88
CA ARG A 16 -12.45 7.29 -11.05
C ARG A 16 -11.03 6.74 -11.03
N ARG A 17 -10.70 5.89 -11.99
CA ARG A 17 -9.36 5.37 -12.24
C ARG A 17 -8.53 6.47 -12.90
N VAL A 18 -7.34 6.74 -12.36
CA VAL A 18 -6.31 7.52 -13.07
C VAL A 18 -5.07 6.65 -13.20
N VAL A 19 -4.70 6.38 -14.45
CA VAL A 19 -3.47 5.67 -14.82
C VAL A 19 -2.38 6.71 -14.98
N GLY A 20 -1.33 6.64 -14.14
CA GLY A 20 -0.11 7.47 -14.30
C GLY A 20 -0.26 8.97 -14.08
N GLY A 21 -1.36 9.44 -13.49
CA GLY A 21 -1.67 10.84 -13.30
C GLY A 21 -1.76 11.26 -11.83
N MET A 22 -1.95 12.56 -11.60
CA MET A 22 -2.10 13.14 -10.27
C MET A 22 -3.15 12.40 -9.41
N PRO A 23 -2.95 12.29 -8.08
CA PRO A 23 -3.87 11.63 -7.17
C PRO A 23 -5.25 12.28 -7.22
N VAL A 24 -6.30 11.48 -7.51
CA VAL A 24 -7.69 11.95 -7.48
C VAL A 24 -8.21 11.88 -6.05
N ARG A 25 -8.60 13.01 -5.51
CA ARG A 25 -9.07 13.17 -4.15
C ARG A 25 -10.57 12.93 -4.07
N LYS A 26 -11.02 11.95 -3.28
CA LYS A 26 -12.39 11.94 -2.76
C LYS A 26 -12.47 12.95 -1.61
N LYS A 27 -13.34 13.96 -1.75
CA LYS A 27 -13.72 14.85 -0.65
C LYS A 27 -14.59 14.07 0.34
N ASN A 28 -13.97 13.38 1.29
CA ASN A 28 -14.64 12.95 2.50
C ASN A 28 -13.97 13.65 3.68
N ARG A 29 -14.70 13.86 4.76
CA ARG A 29 -14.37 14.59 5.99
C ARG A 29 -13.09 14.13 6.71
N TRP A 30 -12.50 13.05 6.24
CA TRP A 30 -11.20 12.49 6.56
C TRP A 30 -10.21 12.92 5.48
N ARG A 31 -8.97 13.22 5.80
CA ARG A 31 -7.96 13.64 4.83
C ARG A 31 -7.72 12.52 3.79
N GLY A 32 -8.58 12.44 2.86
CA GLY A 32 -8.74 11.68 1.62
C GLY A 32 -7.84 10.46 1.34
N GLU A 33 -8.49 9.33 1.08
CA GLU A 33 -7.90 8.19 0.39
C GLU A 33 -7.48 8.57 -1.04
N CYS A 34 -6.21 8.30 -1.40
CA CYS A 34 -5.66 8.42 -2.73
C CYS A 34 -5.25 7.04 -3.24
N THR A 35 -5.58 6.70 -4.49
CA THR A 35 -5.17 5.43 -5.11
C THR A 35 -4.46 5.70 -6.43
N GLY A 36 -3.28 5.08 -6.61
CA GLY A 36 -2.49 5.07 -7.83
C GLY A 36 -2.33 3.66 -8.39
N TYR A 37 -2.16 3.57 -9.72
CA TYR A 37 -1.86 2.34 -10.45
C TYR A 37 -0.56 2.55 -11.22
N PHE A 38 0.38 1.61 -11.09
CA PHE A 38 1.71 1.70 -11.67
C PHE A 38 2.03 0.41 -12.40
N ASP A 39 2.78 0.51 -13.48
CA ASP A 39 3.29 -0.67 -14.16
C ASP A 39 4.28 -1.40 -13.24
N GLY A 40 4.31 -2.73 -13.31
CA GLY A 40 5.14 -3.56 -12.44
C GLY A 40 6.61 -3.61 -12.85
N ARG A 41 7.23 -2.46 -13.03
CA ARG A 41 8.63 -2.31 -13.43
C ARG A 41 9.43 -1.63 -12.33
N VAL A 42 10.67 -2.04 -12.16
CA VAL A 42 11.56 -1.52 -11.10
C VAL A 42 11.71 0.01 -11.16
N ASP A 43 11.76 0.59 -12.37
CA ASP A 43 11.86 2.04 -12.57
C ASP A 43 10.61 2.79 -12.06
N GLN A 44 9.48 2.13 -11.91
CA GLN A 44 8.25 2.74 -11.36
C GLN A 44 8.29 2.95 -9.84
N VAL A 45 9.17 2.27 -9.11
CA VAL A 45 9.30 2.46 -7.65
C VAL A 45 9.61 3.92 -7.30
N LYS A 46 10.47 4.59 -8.10
CA LYS A 46 10.72 6.03 -7.94
C LYS A 46 9.45 6.86 -8.11
N ARG A 47 8.65 6.56 -9.14
CA ARG A 47 7.38 7.27 -9.40
C ARG A 47 6.34 7.01 -8.30
N ILE A 48 6.29 5.79 -7.77
CA ILE A 48 5.44 5.44 -6.62
C ILE A 48 5.80 6.32 -5.42
N ARG A 49 7.08 6.46 -5.09
CA ARG A 49 7.57 7.33 -4.01
C ARG A 49 7.17 8.78 -4.20
N GLU A 50 7.45 9.34 -5.37
CA GLU A 50 7.10 10.72 -5.72
C GLU A 50 5.58 10.97 -5.63
N TRP A 51 4.80 9.98 -6.06
CA TRP A 51 3.34 10.03 -5.95
C TRP A 51 2.87 9.97 -4.49
N CYS A 52 3.43 9.08 -3.68
CA CYS A 52 3.12 8.98 -2.25
C CYS A 52 3.49 10.27 -1.51
N GLN A 53 4.66 10.87 -1.77
CA GLN A 53 5.06 12.16 -1.18
C GLN A 53 3.98 13.23 -1.41
N LYS A 54 3.45 13.32 -2.63
CA LYS A 54 2.37 14.26 -2.96
C LYS A 54 1.03 13.88 -2.31
N ALA A 55 0.78 12.59 -2.12
CA ALA A 55 -0.47 12.09 -1.55
C ALA A 55 -0.55 12.34 -0.03
N VAL A 56 0.54 12.12 0.72
CA VAL A 56 0.57 12.31 2.18
C VAL A 56 0.56 13.79 2.58
N ARG A 57 1.13 14.69 1.75
CA ARG A 57 1.21 16.14 2.00
C ARG A 57 1.87 16.49 3.33
N MET A 58 2.90 15.77 3.68
CA MET A 58 3.77 15.98 4.84
C MET A 58 5.10 16.55 4.36
N ASP A 59 5.84 17.17 5.28
CA ASP A 59 7.24 17.51 5.05
C ASP A 59 8.08 16.23 4.81
N ASP A 60 9.31 16.42 4.35
CA ASP A 60 10.17 15.30 3.94
C ASP A 60 10.53 14.37 5.10
N GLU A 61 10.73 14.93 6.30
CA GLU A 61 11.09 14.16 7.49
C GLU A 61 9.95 13.22 7.91
N ARG A 62 8.74 13.76 8.02
CA ARG A 62 7.55 12.99 8.38
C ARG A 62 7.11 12.01 7.28
N ALA A 63 7.35 12.34 6.02
CA ALA A 63 7.04 11.45 4.91
C ALA A 63 8.05 10.30 4.77
N ALA A 64 9.28 10.46 5.26
CA ALA A 64 10.38 9.51 5.05
C ALA A 64 10.01 8.04 5.37
N PRO A 65 9.43 7.70 6.55
CA PRO A 65 9.05 6.31 6.83
C PRO A 65 8.01 5.76 5.84
N VAL A 66 7.03 6.57 5.41
CA VAL A 66 6.02 6.17 4.42
C VAL A 66 6.67 5.86 3.08
N LEU A 67 7.60 6.72 2.64
CA LEU A 67 8.30 6.57 1.35
C LEU A 67 9.22 5.36 1.34
N LEU A 68 9.85 5.06 2.46
CA LEU A 68 10.70 3.90 2.60
C LEU A 68 9.86 2.62 2.56
N ILE A 69 8.81 2.54 3.37
CA ILE A 69 7.89 1.40 3.42
C ILE A 69 7.26 1.15 2.05
N VAL A 70 6.74 2.17 1.37
CA VAL A 70 6.11 1.96 0.04
C VAL A 70 7.11 1.48 -1.00
N SER A 71 8.38 1.91 -0.92
CA SER A 71 9.43 1.45 -1.81
C SER A 71 9.69 -0.05 -1.64
N GLU A 72 9.79 -0.50 -0.40
CA GLU A 72 9.98 -1.93 -0.08
C GLU A 72 8.79 -2.78 -0.54
N LEU A 73 7.57 -2.35 -0.22
CA LEU A 73 6.37 -3.10 -0.59
C LEU A 73 6.16 -3.14 -2.11
N ALA A 74 6.41 -2.04 -2.83
CA ALA A 74 6.32 -2.02 -4.28
C ALA A 74 7.39 -2.90 -4.92
N THR A 75 8.62 -2.89 -4.41
CA THR A 75 9.70 -3.76 -4.86
C THR A 75 9.34 -5.22 -4.65
N ASN A 76 8.81 -5.58 -3.47
CA ASN A 76 8.36 -6.93 -3.16
C ASN A 76 7.23 -7.38 -4.10
N ALA A 77 6.23 -6.52 -4.35
CA ALA A 77 5.17 -6.82 -5.30
C ALA A 77 5.72 -7.13 -6.70
N ILE A 78 6.66 -6.32 -7.19
CA ILE A 78 7.26 -6.49 -8.52
C ILE A 78 8.12 -7.77 -8.57
N GLN A 79 8.89 -8.06 -7.55
CA GLN A 79 9.82 -9.18 -7.54
C GLN A 79 9.15 -10.54 -7.29
N HIS A 80 8.11 -10.58 -6.46
CA HIS A 80 7.57 -11.82 -5.91
C HIS A 80 6.17 -12.19 -6.43
N SER A 81 5.55 -11.36 -7.27
CA SER A 81 4.22 -11.62 -7.82
C SER A 81 4.16 -11.43 -9.34
N ALA A 82 2.99 -11.70 -9.93
CA ALA A 82 2.71 -11.45 -11.34
C ALA A 82 2.73 -9.96 -11.70
N SER A 83 2.77 -9.07 -10.71
CA SER A 83 2.96 -7.63 -10.96
C SER A 83 4.22 -7.32 -11.78
N GLY A 84 5.28 -8.10 -11.62
CA GLY A 84 6.54 -7.94 -12.38
C GLY A 84 6.54 -8.57 -13.77
N ASP A 85 5.47 -9.26 -14.16
CA ASP A 85 5.34 -9.87 -15.48
C ASP A 85 4.89 -8.82 -16.52
N GLN A 86 4.90 -9.20 -17.79
CA GLN A 86 4.42 -8.34 -18.88
C GLN A 86 2.97 -7.91 -18.61
N TYR A 87 2.70 -6.59 -18.61
CA TYR A 87 1.42 -5.95 -18.27
C TYR A 87 1.00 -6.04 -16.80
N GLY A 88 1.86 -6.58 -15.92
CA GLY A 88 1.62 -6.60 -14.47
C GLY A 88 1.59 -5.21 -13.87
N ARG A 89 0.87 -5.05 -12.76
CA ARG A 89 0.64 -3.76 -12.11
C ARG A 89 0.77 -3.85 -10.60
N VAL A 90 1.15 -2.72 -10.02
CA VAL A 90 1.08 -2.49 -8.57
C VAL A 90 0.05 -1.41 -8.31
N ARG A 91 -0.88 -1.66 -7.40
CA ARG A 91 -1.85 -0.67 -6.93
C ARG A 91 -1.46 -0.21 -5.54
N VAL A 92 -1.32 1.10 -5.36
CA VAL A 92 -0.98 1.73 -4.09
C VAL A 92 -2.13 2.62 -3.64
N THR A 93 -2.55 2.47 -2.39
CA THR A 93 -3.54 3.32 -1.75
C THR A 93 -2.93 3.94 -0.50
N VAL A 94 -3.09 5.24 -0.35
CA VAL A 94 -2.66 6.02 0.82
C VAL A 94 -3.88 6.72 1.39
N GLU A 95 -4.11 6.57 2.68
CA GLU A 95 -5.13 7.30 3.43
C GLU A 95 -4.47 7.98 4.62
N VAL A 96 -4.61 9.31 4.71
CA VAL A 96 -4.16 10.07 5.88
C VAL A 96 -5.34 10.19 6.84
N MET A 97 -5.20 9.59 8.00
CA MET A 97 -6.21 9.50 9.05
C MET A 97 -6.04 10.63 10.10
N PRO A 98 -7.01 10.80 11.02
CA PRO A 98 -6.88 11.71 12.15
C PRO A 98 -5.62 11.41 12.98
N GLY A 99 -4.95 12.45 13.47
CA GLY A 99 -3.67 12.32 14.17
C GLY A 99 -2.48 12.17 13.22
N ASP A 100 -2.73 12.38 11.92
CA ASP A 100 -1.76 12.26 10.83
C ASP A 100 -1.25 10.83 10.57
N PHE A 101 -1.82 9.81 11.21
CA PHE A 101 -1.53 8.42 10.88
C PHE A 101 -1.74 8.15 9.39
N VAL A 102 -0.89 7.33 8.81
CA VAL A 102 -0.99 6.92 7.41
C VAL A 102 -1.35 5.44 7.32
N LEU A 103 -2.47 5.14 6.68
CA LEU A 103 -2.79 3.78 6.26
C LEU A 103 -2.36 3.60 4.81
N LEU A 104 -1.31 2.81 4.62
CA LEU A 104 -0.78 2.44 3.32
C LEU A 104 -1.27 1.05 2.93
N ARG A 105 -1.65 0.86 1.67
CA ARG A 105 -2.00 -0.44 1.12
C ARG A 105 -1.33 -0.61 -0.24
N VAL A 106 -0.62 -1.73 -0.41
CA VAL A 106 -0.06 -2.14 -1.69
C VAL A 106 -0.71 -3.46 -2.10
N ILE A 107 -1.23 -3.51 -3.32
CA ILE A 107 -1.88 -4.70 -3.88
C ILE A 107 -1.12 -5.12 -5.13
N ASP A 108 -0.76 -6.39 -5.16
CA ASP A 108 -0.11 -7.04 -6.29
C ASP A 108 -1.11 -7.82 -7.17
N ASP A 109 -0.63 -8.35 -8.28
CA ASP A 109 -1.42 -9.15 -9.24
C ASP A 109 -1.38 -10.66 -8.93
N GLY A 110 -0.99 -11.06 -7.71
CA GLY A 110 -1.02 -12.44 -7.25
C GLY A 110 0.14 -13.30 -7.75
N ALA A 111 -0.06 -14.61 -7.73
CA ALA A 111 0.97 -15.55 -8.11
C ALA A 111 1.27 -15.50 -9.61
N ARG A 112 2.55 -15.63 -9.97
CA ARG A 112 2.95 -15.87 -11.36
C ARG A 112 2.40 -17.21 -11.86
N ALA A 113 2.17 -17.29 -13.16
CA ALA A 113 1.69 -18.52 -13.78
C ALA A 113 2.57 -19.72 -13.41
N GLY A 114 1.96 -20.78 -12.91
CA GLY A 114 2.64 -22.00 -12.49
C GLY A 114 3.41 -21.91 -11.16
N ARG A 115 3.32 -20.79 -10.42
CA ARG A 115 3.93 -20.65 -9.09
C ARG A 115 2.87 -20.55 -8.00
N ARG A 116 3.25 -20.95 -6.78
CA ARG A 116 2.42 -20.77 -5.59
C ARG A 116 2.43 -19.31 -5.16
N VAL A 117 1.34 -18.85 -4.54
CA VAL A 117 1.27 -17.55 -3.88
C VAL A 117 2.34 -17.49 -2.79
N THR A 118 3.21 -16.51 -2.86
CA THR A 118 4.18 -16.20 -1.79
C THR A 118 3.51 -15.24 -0.81
N ARG A 119 3.40 -15.65 0.45
CA ARG A 119 2.87 -14.80 1.50
C ARG A 119 3.98 -14.03 2.19
N PRO A 120 3.77 -12.73 2.48
CA PRO A 120 4.76 -11.94 3.20
C PRO A 120 5.03 -12.53 4.59
N CYS A 121 6.29 -12.79 4.89
CA CYS A 121 6.73 -13.20 6.23
C CYS A 121 8.07 -12.53 6.53
N ILE A 122 8.32 -12.26 7.81
CA ILE A 122 9.65 -11.84 8.28
C ILE A 122 10.47 -13.12 8.44
N PRO A 123 11.65 -13.25 7.77
CA PRO A 123 12.51 -14.39 7.97
C PRO A 123 12.93 -14.51 9.44
N THR A 124 12.91 -15.71 9.96
CA THR A 124 13.45 -15.99 11.30
C THR A 124 14.97 -16.19 11.23
N PRO A 125 15.71 -16.04 12.34
CA PRO A 125 17.17 -16.30 12.37
C PRO A 125 17.57 -17.73 11.94
N ALA A 126 16.62 -18.67 11.92
CA ALA A 126 16.82 -20.05 11.48
C ALA A 126 16.68 -20.22 9.95
N ASP A 127 16.15 -19.23 9.26
CA ASP A 127 16.04 -19.27 7.80
C ASP A 127 17.39 -18.95 7.18
N GLU A 128 17.74 -19.65 6.09
CA GLU A 128 18.97 -19.33 5.35
C GLU A 128 18.94 -17.86 4.89
N PRO A 129 20.08 -17.14 4.95
CA PRO A 129 20.15 -15.73 4.54
C PRO A 129 19.82 -15.63 3.04
N SER A 130 18.53 -15.43 2.75
CA SER A 130 18.08 -15.10 1.39
C SER A 130 18.46 -13.65 1.09
N VAL A 131 19.11 -13.44 -0.05
CA VAL A 131 19.37 -12.10 -0.58
C VAL A 131 18.01 -11.41 -0.78
N GLY A 132 17.62 -10.52 0.16
CA GLY A 132 16.38 -9.73 0.03
C GLY A 132 15.40 -9.75 1.22
N GLY A 133 15.66 -10.51 2.30
CA GLY A 133 14.72 -10.65 3.43
C GLY A 133 14.56 -9.43 4.37
N HIS A 134 15.28 -8.35 4.15
CA HIS A 134 15.34 -7.21 5.08
C HIS A 134 14.18 -6.21 4.92
N GLY A 135 13.49 -6.20 3.78
CA GLY A 135 12.45 -5.21 3.48
C GLY A 135 11.26 -5.27 4.44
N LEU A 136 10.76 -6.48 4.76
CA LEU A 136 9.65 -6.63 5.71
C LEU A 136 10.07 -6.40 7.17
N ALA A 137 11.33 -6.67 7.53
CA ALA A 137 11.87 -6.30 8.82
C ALA A 137 11.90 -4.78 8.99
N LEU A 138 12.32 -4.04 7.93
CA LEU A 138 12.26 -2.59 7.90
C LEU A 138 10.82 -2.08 8.00
N VAL A 139 9.88 -2.67 7.25
CA VAL A 139 8.45 -2.34 7.35
C VAL A 139 7.96 -2.51 8.79
N SER A 140 8.33 -3.62 9.44
CA SER A 140 7.95 -3.89 10.83
C SER A 140 8.55 -2.87 11.81
N ALA A 141 9.79 -2.47 11.62
CA ALA A 141 10.47 -1.51 12.48
C ALA A 141 9.89 -0.08 12.36
N LEU A 142 9.45 0.31 11.16
CA LEU A 142 8.96 1.66 10.86
C LEU A 142 7.45 1.83 10.94
N SER A 143 6.70 0.78 11.31
CA SER A 143 5.24 0.82 11.36
C SER A 143 4.71 0.48 12.74
N GLU A 144 3.52 0.99 13.05
CA GLU A 144 2.76 0.57 14.23
C GLU A 144 2.27 -0.86 14.10
N LYS A 145 1.83 -1.21 12.87
CA LYS A 145 1.31 -2.52 12.53
C LYS A 145 1.33 -2.73 11.03
N TRP A 146 1.61 -3.95 10.60
CA TRP A 146 1.37 -4.37 9.25
C TRP A 146 0.70 -5.75 9.22
N TRP A 147 -0.04 -6.03 8.15
CA TRP A 147 -0.72 -7.31 7.90
C TRP A 147 -0.99 -7.46 6.41
N TRP A 148 -1.42 -8.63 6.01
CA TRP A 148 -1.83 -8.89 4.64
C TRP A 148 -3.21 -9.56 4.59
N THR A 149 -3.89 -9.42 3.46
CA THR A 149 -5.19 -10.03 3.17
C THR A 149 -5.22 -10.52 1.74
N ASP A 150 -5.95 -11.61 1.50
CA ASP A 150 -6.26 -12.01 0.13
C ASP A 150 -7.13 -10.93 -0.54
N HIS A 151 -6.88 -10.69 -1.82
CA HIS A 151 -7.59 -9.72 -2.62
C HIS A 151 -7.97 -10.38 -3.97
N PRO A 152 -9.13 -10.04 -4.60
CA PRO A 152 -9.55 -10.64 -5.87
C PRO A 152 -8.53 -10.56 -7.02
N GLN A 153 -7.60 -9.61 -6.97
CA GLN A 153 -6.53 -9.46 -7.96
C GLN A 153 -5.21 -10.10 -7.54
N GLY A 154 -5.02 -10.41 -6.24
CA GLY A 154 -3.76 -10.93 -5.72
C GLY A 154 -3.69 -10.81 -4.21
N LEU A 155 -2.62 -10.21 -3.68
CA LEU A 155 -2.41 -10.01 -2.26
C LEU A 155 -2.38 -8.51 -1.92
N ALA A 156 -3.04 -8.13 -0.85
CA ALA A 156 -2.99 -6.78 -0.30
C ALA A 156 -2.14 -6.76 0.97
N VAL A 157 -1.08 -5.98 1.00
CA VAL A 157 -0.29 -5.68 2.20
C VAL A 157 -0.71 -4.32 2.73
N TRP A 158 -1.02 -4.27 4.01
CA TRP A 158 -1.49 -3.10 4.73
C TRP A 158 -0.47 -2.70 5.77
N VAL A 159 -0.24 -1.41 5.92
CA VAL A 159 0.67 -0.85 6.93
C VAL A 159 0.06 0.39 7.55
N LEU A 160 0.00 0.40 8.89
CA LEU A 160 -0.34 1.57 9.68
C LEU A 160 0.95 2.23 10.15
N ILE A 161 1.11 3.51 9.86
CA ILE A 161 2.35 4.27 10.12
C ILE A 161 1.99 5.50 10.95
N ASP A 162 2.72 5.71 12.05
CA ASP A 162 2.76 7.00 12.73
C ASP A 162 3.97 7.79 12.23
N PRO A 163 3.78 8.83 11.42
CA PRO A 163 4.88 9.64 10.89
C PRO A 163 5.51 10.58 11.95
N ASN A 164 4.95 10.64 13.16
CA ASN A 164 5.48 11.43 14.25
C ASN A 164 6.27 10.58 15.27
N ARG A 165 6.32 9.27 15.07
CA ARG A 165 7.08 8.36 15.94
C ARG A 165 8.56 8.72 15.88
N SER A 166 9.11 9.17 16.99
CA SER A 166 10.56 9.38 17.13
C SER A 166 11.26 8.03 17.20
N ALA A 167 12.42 7.91 16.55
CA ALA A 167 13.24 6.69 16.59
C ALA A 167 13.83 6.39 17.99
N ASP A 168 13.57 7.25 18.98
CA ASP A 168 14.16 7.21 20.32
C ASP A 168 13.25 6.61 21.41
N GLU A 169 12.11 6.00 21.05
CA GLU A 169 11.15 5.43 22.01
C GLU A 169 11.18 3.89 22.08
N ASP A 170 12.35 3.26 22.01
CA ASP A 170 12.56 1.84 22.37
C ASP A 170 13.54 1.69 23.53
#